data_0bb6b1fd4bd34eeda809cf43b256cf6b
#
_entry.id   0bb6b1fd4bd34eeda809cf43b256cf6b
#
_cell.length_a   1.000
_cell.length_b   1.000
_cell.length_c   1.000
_cell.angle_alpha   90.00
_cell.angle_beta   90.00
_cell.angle_gamma   90.00
#
_symmetry.space_group_name_H-M   'P 1'
#
loop_
_entity.id
_entity.type
_entity.pdbx_description
1 polymer ?
#
loop_
_entity_poly.entity_id
_entity_poly.type
_entity_poly.pdbx_seq_one_letter_code
_entity_poly.pdbx_strand_id
1 'polypeptide(L)'
;MSEYILLGIKTKLDLNVTQKVLMSKHAGIRRFTFNWGLATWQELYKSRCKFNYRTLRAFFNKYLKAEYTWIKEKGICQKVTEFAFEDLNAAFGRFFRKQANYPSFKKKGKNDSFTINCGGKPMRFGGRSIKLPTIGWVKLYESLPHGATSKVAISRIADDWYISFTYNQKKPENIQSKIDAVGIDLGIKTLATLSSGVVFDNAQYLRSNLKQLARLQKQLARKEQVSSNRNKLKTKLQRMYRRIAFLRKDLLHKITHYICKNHARIVIEDLNVSGMLSNSKLALSISDCGFYEFKRQLEYKAKKFDCKLIIADRWFASSKICSTCGHKHETLTLKDRVYECSSCGLTIDRDINAALNLAKLAYSM
;
A
#
# COMPACT_ATOMS: atom_id res chain seq x y z
N MET A 1 -19.86 -20.36 0.40
CA MET A 1 -18.86 -19.25 0.45
C MET A 1 -17.68 -19.70 1.28
N SER A 2 -16.44 -19.33 0.93
CA SER A 2 -15.28 -19.79 1.70
C SER A 2 -15.33 -19.23 3.12
N GLU A 3 -15.16 -20.10 4.12
CA GLU A 3 -15.14 -19.79 5.55
C GLU A 3 -13.90 -18.96 5.95
N TYR A 4 -12.91 -18.87 5.05
CA TYR A 4 -11.65 -18.19 5.25
C TYR A 4 -11.47 -17.02 4.29
N ILE A 5 -10.83 -15.97 4.80
CA ILE A 5 -10.38 -14.82 4.02
C ILE A 5 -8.86 -14.72 4.03
N LEU A 6 -8.27 -14.36 2.89
CA LEU A 6 -6.84 -14.13 2.76
C LEU A 6 -6.51 -12.70 3.20
N LEU A 7 -5.72 -12.55 4.26
CA LEU A 7 -5.27 -11.27 4.77
C LEU A 7 -3.76 -11.11 4.62
N GLY A 8 -3.32 -9.87 4.41
CA GLY A 8 -1.91 -9.51 4.39
C GLY A 8 -1.48 -8.83 5.69
N ILE A 9 -0.34 -9.22 6.24
CA ILE A 9 0.29 -8.55 7.37
C ILE A 9 1.65 -7.99 6.96
N LYS A 10 2.02 -6.86 7.54
CA LYS A 10 3.36 -6.29 7.43
C LYS A 10 3.78 -5.75 8.79
N THR A 11 4.84 -6.32 9.37
CA THR A 11 5.38 -5.90 10.67
C THR A 11 6.88 -5.64 10.61
N LYS A 12 7.38 -4.87 11.58
CA LYS A 12 8.80 -4.53 11.70
C LYS A 12 9.55 -5.71 12.33
N LEU A 13 10.78 -5.95 11.84
CA LEU A 13 11.72 -6.92 12.38
C LEU A 13 12.63 -6.26 13.43
N ASP A 14 12.85 -6.95 14.53
CA ASP A 14 13.89 -6.62 15.51
C ASP A 14 15.13 -7.47 15.22
N LEU A 15 16.12 -6.83 14.57
CA LEU A 15 17.30 -7.49 14.02
C LEU A 15 18.55 -7.09 14.79
N ASN A 16 19.38 -8.07 15.12
CA ASN A 16 20.76 -7.83 15.54
C ASN A 16 21.65 -7.40 14.35
N VAL A 17 22.90 -7.03 14.62
CA VAL A 17 23.83 -6.52 13.61
C VAL A 17 24.09 -7.56 12.50
N THR A 18 24.35 -8.81 12.87
CA THR A 18 24.59 -9.91 11.92
C THR A 18 23.39 -10.12 11.00
N GLN A 19 22.19 -10.16 11.57
CA GLN A 19 20.96 -10.30 10.80
C GLN A 19 20.74 -9.14 9.84
N LYS A 20 21.00 -7.88 10.25
CA LYS A 20 20.92 -6.70 9.36
C LYS A 20 21.87 -6.83 8.17
N VAL A 21 23.08 -7.36 8.39
CA VAL A 21 24.05 -7.63 7.32
C VAL A 21 23.51 -8.68 6.37
N LEU A 22 23.00 -9.80 6.88
CA LEU A 22 22.41 -10.88 6.07
C LEU A 22 21.21 -10.36 5.24
N MET A 23 20.30 -9.58 5.83
CA MET A 23 19.19 -8.97 5.08
C MET A 23 19.69 -8.08 3.93
N SER A 24 20.75 -7.31 4.18
CA SER A 24 21.33 -6.44 3.17
C SER A 24 22.03 -7.22 2.04
N LYS A 25 22.70 -8.34 2.38
CA LYS A 25 23.28 -9.28 1.40
C LYS A 25 22.18 -9.89 0.51
N HIS A 26 21.11 -10.41 1.10
CA HIS A 26 19.97 -10.97 0.35
C HIS A 26 19.36 -9.95 -0.62
N ALA A 27 19.14 -8.71 -0.17
CA ALA A 27 18.61 -7.64 -1.03
C ALA A 27 19.60 -7.28 -2.16
N GLY A 28 20.92 -7.36 -1.87
CA GLY A 28 21.98 -7.19 -2.85
C GLY A 28 21.94 -8.27 -3.94
N ILE A 29 21.85 -9.53 -3.53
CA ILE A 29 21.76 -10.68 -4.43
C ILE A 29 20.51 -10.60 -5.31
N ARG A 30 19.32 -10.31 -4.71
CA ARG A 30 18.12 -10.14 -5.51
C ARG A 30 18.26 -9.02 -6.55
N ARG A 31 18.87 -7.90 -6.19
CA ARG A 31 19.10 -6.78 -7.10
C ARG A 31 20.06 -7.16 -8.22
N PHE A 32 21.18 -7.81 -7.89
CA PHE A 32 22.15 -8.29 -8.85
C PHE A 32 21.50 -9.25 -9.85
N THR A 33 20.83 -10.29 -9.36
CA THR A 33 20.17 -11.30 -10.19
C THR A 33 19.09 -10.69 -11.10
N PHE A 34 18.27 -9.78 -10.57
CA PHE A 34 17.25 -9.09 -11.37
C PHE A 34 17.89 -8.23 -12.47
N ASN A 35 18.93 -7.47 -12.12
CA ASN A 35 19.60 -6.58 -13.07
C ASN A 35 20.34 -7.36 -14.15
N TRP A 36 21.04 -8.42 -13.78
CA TRP A 36 21.65 -9.33 -14.74
C TRP A 36 20.60 -9.94 -15.67
N GLY A 37 19.54 -10.49 -15.12
CA GLY A 37 18.44 -11.05 -15.91
C GLY A 37 17.80 -10.04 -16.87
N LEU A 38 17.65 -8.77 -16.44
CA LEU A 38 17.11 -7.71 -17.29
C LEU A 38 18.08 -7.36 -18.44
N ALA A 39 19.39 -7.23 -18.15
CA ALA A 39 20.40 -6.95 -19.16
C ALA A 39 20.46 -8.08 -20.21
N THR A 40 20.58 -9.34 -19.75
CA THR A 40 20.62 -10.50 -20.65
C THR A 40 19.31 -10.64 -21.44
N TRP A 41 18.16 -10.33 -20.84
CA TRP A 41 16.88 -10.30 -21.57
C TRP A 41 16.92 -9.32 -22.73
N GLN A 42 17.46 -8.11 -22.49
CA GLN A 42 17.57 -7.07 -23.53
C GLN A 42 18.48 -7.50 -24.69
N GLU A 43 19.61 -8.15 -24.38
CA GLU A 43 20.57 -8.64 -25.38
C GLU A 43 19.96 -9.77 -26.23
N LEU A 44 19.39 -10.79 -25.59
CA LEU A 44 18.76 -11.92 -26.29
C LEU A 44 17.57 -11.46 -27.17
N TYR A 45 16.79 -10.48 -26.69
CA TYR A 45 15.70 -9.91 -27.48
C TYR A 45 16.22 -9.19 -28.74
N LYS A 46 17.29 -8.39 -28.61
CA LYS A 46 17.94 -7.73 -29.76
C LYS A 46 18.49 -8.74 -30.77
N SER A 47 19.05 -9.84 -30.28
CA SER A 47 19.61 -10.94 -31.10
C SER A 47 18.51 -11.88 -31.65
N ARG A 48 17.24 -11.58 -31.45
CA ARG A 48 16.08 -12.41 -31.87
C ARG A 48 16.13 -13.85 -31.38
N CYS A 49 16.86 -14.13 -30.29
CA CYS A 49 16.92 -15.46 -29.69
C CYS A 49 15.62 -15.81 -28.97
N LYS A 50 15.13 -17.03 -29.13
CA LYS A 50 14.01 -17.56 -28.36
C LYS A 50 14.46 -17.92 -26.95
N PHE A 51 13.85 -17.35 -25.93
CA PHE A 51 14.17 -17.61 -24.53
C PHE A 51 12.96 -17.32 -23.62
N ASN A 52 13.04 -17.77 -22.37
CA ASN A 52 12.09 -17.42 -21.33
C ASN A 52 12.83 -17.27 -19.97
N TYR A 53 12.13 -16.83 -18.94
CA TYR A 53 12.76 -16.59 -17.62
C TYR A 53 13.31 -17.88 -16.99
N ARG A 54 12.79 -19.06 -17.33
CA ARG A 54 13.25 -20.37 -16.81
C ARG A 54 14.60 -20.74 -17.43
N THR A 55 14.75 -20.53 -18.72
CA THR A 55 16.05 -20.74 -19.41
C THR A 55 17.12 -19.79 -18.90
N LEU A 56 16.78 -18.50 -18.69
CA LEU A 56 17.69 -17.54 -18.07
C LEU A 56 18.09 -17.95 -16.64
N ARG A 57 17.14 -18.40 -15.84
CA ARG A 57 17.41 -18.91 -14.49
C ARG A 57 18.31 -20.14 -14.51
N ALA A 58 18.09 -21.08 -15.43
CA ALA A 58 18.91 -22.27 -15.57
C ALA A 58 20.36 -21.89 -15.91
N PHE A 59 20.55 -21.00 -16.88
CA PHE A 59 21.86 -20.47 -17.24
C PHE A 59 22.56 -19.77 -16.07
N PHE A 60 21.86 -18.88 -15.37
CA PHE A 60 22.36 -18.21 -14.17
C PHE A 60 22.83 -19.21 -13.10
N ASN A 61 22.03 -20.23 -12.84
CA ASN A 61 22.35 -21.24 -11.82
C ASN A 61 23.57 -22.09 -12.22
N LYS A 62 23.71 -22.43 -13.51
CA LYS A 62 24.79 -23.28 -14.01
C LYS A 62 26.13 -22.55 -14.07
N TYR A 63 26.14 -21.34 -14.61
CA TYR A 63 27.36 -20.61 -14.94
C TYR A 63 27.66 -19.50 -13.93
N LEU A 64 26.75 -18.54 -13.72
CA LEU A 64 27.04 -17.36 -12.91
C LEU A 64 27.18 -17.65 -11.41
N LYS A 65 26.42 -18.59 -10.88
CA LYS A 65 26.61 -18.99 -9.47
C LYS A 65 27.93 -19.74 -9.22
N ALA A 66 28.54 -20.28 -10.24
CA ALA A 66 29.89 -20.87 -10.14
C ALA A 66 30.94 -19.77 -10.11
N GLU A 67 30.79 -18.77 -10.95
CA GLU A 67 31.68 -17.60 -11.06
C GLU A 67 31.58 -16.67 -9.82
N TYR A 68 30.35 -16.31 -9.44
CA TYR A 68 30.10 -15.39 -8.33
C TYR A 68 29.84 -16.15 -7.01
N THR A 69 30.90 -16.66 -6.38
CA THR A 69 30.86 -17.51 -5.17
C THR A 69 30.15 -16.86 -3.98
N TRP A 70 30.20 -15.52 -3.87
CA TRP A 70 29.52 -14.74 -2.83
C TRP A 70 27.98 -14.91 -2.82
N ILE A 71 27.37 -15.38 -3.92
CA ILE A 71 25.93 -15.71 -3.96
C ILE A 71 25.63 -16.97 -3.13
N LYS A 72 26.62 -17.87 -2.97
CA LYS A 72 26.50 -19.12 -2.22
C LYS A 72 27.03 -19.05 -0.80
N GLU A 73 27.41 -17.87 -0.31
CA GLU A 73 27.93 -17.72 1.06
C GLU A 73 27.01 -18.34 2.11
N LYS A 74 27.62 -18.80 3.22
CA LYS A 74 26.89 -19.31 4.38
C LYS A 74 25.89 -18.25 4.89
N GLY A 75 24.68 -18.67 5.17
CA GLY A 75 23.61 -17.78 5.61
C GLY A 75 22.78 -17.17 4.48
N ILE A 76 23.11 -17.39 3.20
CA ILE A 76 22.33 -16.90 2.05
C ILE A 76 21.31 -17.95 1.59
N CYS A 77 20.06 -17.55 1.55
CA CYS A 77 18.97 -18.38 1.02
C CYS A 77 18.96 -18.35 -0.51
N GLN A 78 19.22 -19.50 -1.14
CA GLN A 78 19.32 -19.62 -2.59
C GLN A 78 18.01 -19.33 -3.35
N LYS A 79 16.87 -19.37 -2.64
CA LYS A 79 15.56 -19.02 -3.20
C LYS A 79 15.42 -17.54 -3.59
N VAL A 80 16.29 -16.68 -3.07
CA VAL A 80 16.30 -15.25 -3.42
C VAL A 80 16.53 -15.01 -4.90
N THR A 81 17.43 -15.81 -5.52
CA THR A 81 17.69 -15.69 -6.97
C THR A 81 16.52 -16.20 -7.80
N GLU A 82 15.82 -17.24 -7.33
CA GLU A 82 14.61 -17.76 -7.97
C GLU A 82 13.52 -16.70 -8.04
N PHE A 83 13.19 -16.09 -6.88
CA PHE A 83 12.20 -15.02 -6.83
C PHE A 83 12.60 -13.75 -7.59
N ALA A 84 13.90 -13.48 -7.77
CA ALA A 84 14.33 -12.38 -8.62
C ALA A 84 13.94 -12.57 -10.09
N PHE A 85 14.03 -13.80 -10.61
CA PHE A 85 13.56 -14.14 -11.96
C PHE A 85 12.06 -14.16 -12.09
N GLU A 86 11.32 -14.64 -11.07
CA GLU A 86 9.85 -14.52 -11.03
C GLU A 86 9.39 -13.05 -11.06
N ASP A 87 10.06 -12.19 -10.28
CA ASP A 87 9.78 -10.75 -10.27
C ASP A 87 10.05 -10.11 -11.64
N LEU A 88 11.13 -10.51 -12.33
CA LEU A 88 11.46 -10.04 -13.67
C LEU A 88 10.39 -10.46 -14.68
N ASN A 89 10.01 -11.74 -14.66
CA ASN A 89 8.94 -12.26 -15.50
C ASN A 89 7.60 -11.55 -15.26
N ALA A 90 7.23 -11.33 -13.99
CA ALA A 90 6.03 -10.59 -13.63
C ALA A 90 6.08 -9.12 -14.08
N ALA A 91 7.26 -8.49 -14.06
CA ALA A 91 7.46 -7.13 -14.54
C ALA A 91 7.25 -7.02 -16.05
N PHE A 92 7.82 -7.93 -16.83
CA PHE A 92 7.57 -8.02 -18.27
C PHE A 92 6.11 -8.36 -18.60
N GLY A 93 5.51 -9.29 -17.86
CA GLY A 93 4.09 -9.62 -18.04
C GLY A 93 3.17 -8.42 -17.86
N ARG A 94 3.43 -7.53 -16.90
CA ARG A 94 2.69 -6.26 -16.72
C ARG A 94 2.96 -5.26 -17.82
N PHE A 95 4.20 -5.16 -18.28
CA PHE A 95 4.58 -4.31 -19.41
C PHE A 95 3.83 -4.70 -20.69
N PHE A 96 3.87 -5.99 -21.06
CA PHE A 96 3.17 -6.46 -22.27
C PHE A 96 1.65 -6.32 -22.20
N ARG A 97 1.07 -6.40 -20.99
CA ARG A 97 -0.36 -6.09 -20.77
C ARG A 97 -0.67 -4.60 -20.66
N LYS A 98 0.31 -3.71 -20.92
CA LYS A 98 0.17 -2.23 -20.80
C LYS A 98 -0.24 -1.75 -19.40
N GLN A 99 0.07 -2.53 -18.36
CA GLN A 99 -0.24 -2.22 -16.95
C GLN A 99 0.93 -1.54 -16.23
N ALA A 100 2.10 -1.50 -16.83
CA ALA A 100 3.30 -0.87 -16.28
C ALA A 100 4.26 -0.46 -17.39
N ASN A 101 5.16 0.48 -17.08
CA ASN A 101 6.27 0.84 -17.95
C ASN A 101 7.29 -0.30 -18.07
N TYR A 102 8.20 -0.18 -19.05
CA TYR A 102 9.30 -1.11 -19.24
C TYR A 102 10.11 -1.33 -17.95
N PRO A 103 10.53 -2.58 -17.63
CA PRO A 103 11.29 -2.86 -16.43
C PRO A 103 12.59 -2.06 -16.36
N SER A 104 12.90 -1.49 -15.20
CA SER A 104 14.10 -0.67 -14.99
C SER A 104 15.08 -1.34 -14.02
N PHE A 105 16.38 -1.05 -14.19
CA PHE A 105 17.43 -1.53 -13.31
C PHE A 105 17.22 -1.09 -11.86
N LYS A 106 17.39 -2.01 -10.93
CA LYS A 106 17.25 -1.74 -9.49
C LYS A 106 18.52 -1.09 -8.95
N LYS A 107 18.35 -0.04 -8.12
CA LYS A 107 19.46 0.71 -7.50
C LYS A 107 19.56 0.38 -6.01
N LYS A 108 20.80 0.30 -5.47
CA LYS A 108 21.07 0.09 -4.04
C LYS A 108 20.44 1.20 -3.19
N GLY A 109 19.74 0.81 -2.12
CA GLY A 109 19.09 1.75 -1.20
C GLY A 109 17.80 2.36 -1.73
N LYS A 110 17.30 1.89 -2.89
CA LYS A 110 15.98 2.25 -3.42
C LYS A 110 15.12 0.99 -3.47
N ASN A 111 14.16 0.89 -2.53
CA ASN A 111 13.25 -0.25 -2.42
C ASN A 111 13.98 -1.60 -2.22
N ASP A 112 15.00 -1.63 -1.36
CA ASP A 112 15.70 -2.86 -1.02
C ASP A 112 14.70 -3.88 -0.45
N SER A 113 14.59 -5.03 -1.09
CA SER A 113 13.66 -6.08 -0.70
C SER A 113 14.09 -7.42 -1.29
N PHE A 114 13.60 -8.51 -0.74
CA PHE A 114 13.75 -9.85 -1.28
C PHE A 114 12.64 -10.76 -0.77
N THR A 115 12.41 -11.86 -1.49
CA THR A 115 11.42 -12.89 -1.12
C THR A 115 12.14 -14.19 -0.86
N ILE A 116 11.68 -14.92 0.14
CA ILE A 116 12.15 -16.27 0.49
C ILE A 116 10.97 -17.19 0.79
N ASN A 117 11.18 -18.49 0.62
CA ASN A 117 10.23 -19.52 1.04
C ASN A 117 10.94 -20.71 1.69
N CYS A 118 10.16 -21.57 2.32
CA CYS A 118 10.62 -22.82 2.98
C CYS A 118 10.45 -24.06 2.08
N GLY A 119 10.49 -23.92 0.74
CA GLY A 119 10.31 -25.07 -0.16
C GLY A 119 8.94 -25.72 -0.08
N GLY A 120 7.88 -24.91 0.08
CA GLY A 120 6.49 -25.40 0.22
C GLY A 120 6.08 -25.73 1.67
N LYS A 121 7.03 -25.91 2.59
CA LYS A 121 6.73 -26.13 4.02
C LYS A 121 6.34 -24.83 4.71
N PRO A 122 5.42 -24.85 5.71
CA PRO A 122 5.09 -23.67 6.48
C PRO A 122 6.30 -23.10 7.23
N MET A 123 6.36 -21.78 7.35
CA MET A 123 7.31 -21.11 8.23
C MET A 123 7.00 -21.42 9.69
N ARG A 124 8.04 -21.57 10.51
CA ARG A 124 7.88 -21.79 11.98
C ARG A 124 7.77 -20.45 12.67
N PHE A 125 6.74 -20.33 13.50
CA PHE A 125 6.48 -19.16 14.34
C PHE A 125 6.69 -19.54 15.81
N GLY A 126 7.16 -18.59 16.61
CA GLY A 126 7.32 -18.74 18.06
C GLY A 126 6.96 -17.43 18.75
N GLY A 127 5.65 -17.19 19.02
CA GLY A 127 5.16 -15.96 19.61
C GLY A 127 5.54 -14.73 18.79
N ARG A 128 6.46 -13.91 19.33
CA ARG A 128 7.02 -12.73 18.64
C ARG A 128 8.29 -13.04 17.83
N SER A 129 8.37 -14.21 17.23
CA SER A 129 9.53 -14.58 16.40
C SER A 129 9.12 -15.45 15.23
N ILE A 130 9.93 -15.43 14.17
CA ILE A 130 9.78 -16.25 12.97
C ILE A 130 11.12 -16.87 12.61
N LYS A 131 11.14 -18.15 12.25
CA LYS A 131 12.34 -18.83 11.76
C LYS A 131 12.43 -18.66 10.24
N LEU A 132 13.39 -17.85 9.79
CA LEU A 132 13.68 -17.65 8.37
C LEU A 132 14.73 -18.64 7.87
N PRO A 133 14.59 -19.18 6.65
CA PRO A 133 15.58 -20.08 6.05
C PRO A 133 16.97 -19.44 6.05
N THR A 134 17.98 -20.17 6.49
CA THR A 134 19.40 -19.78 6.57
C THR A 134 19.75 -18.63 7.51
N ILE A 135 18.79 -17.78 7.88
CA ILE A 135 18.97 -16.61 8.77
C ILE A 135 18.72 -17.01 10.24
N GLY A 136 17.86 -18.02 10.46
CA GLY A 136 17.50 -18.45 11.81
C GLY A 136 16.30 -17.71 12.39
N TRP A 137 16.19 -17.71 13.74
CA TRP A 137 15.13 -17.04 14.46
C TRP A 137 15.31 -15.51 14.45
N VAL A 138 14.26 -14.81 14.04
CA VAL A 138 14.20 -13.35 13.97
C VAL A 138 13.05 -12.85 14.84
N LYS A 139 13.34 -11.88 15.69
CA LYS A 139 12.33 -11.23 16.55
C LYS A 139 11.47 -10.24 15.77
N LEU A 140 10.24 -10.06 16.24
CA LEU A 140 9.22 -9.19 15.66
C LEU A 140 8.72 -8.21 16.73
N TYR A 141 8.29 -7.04 16.29
CA TYR A 141 7.66 -6.06 17.19
C TYR A 141 6.23 -6.45 17.58
N GLU A 142 5.57 -7.27 16.77
CA GLU A 142 4.19 -7.73 16.98
C GLU A 142 4.13 -9.26 16.99
N SER A 143 3.16 -9.82 17.71
CA SER A 143 2.80 -11.22 17.57
C SER A 143 2.15 -11.46 16.22
N LEU A 144 2.55 -12.52 15.53
CA LEU A 144 1.95 -12.89 14.26
C LEU A 144 0.76 -13.81 14.47
N PRO A 145 -0.29 -13.67 13.64
CA PRO A 145 -1.38 -14.63 13.64
C PRO A 145 -0.87 -16.02 13.27
N HIS A 146 -1.42 -17.05 13.93
CA HIS A 146 -1.16 -18.42 13.54
C HIS A 146 -1.76 -18.67 12.15
N GLY A 147 -0.92 -18.92 11.18
CA GLY A 147 -1.35 -19.20 9.82
C GLY A 147 -0.19 -19.78 9.01
N ALA A 148 -0.46 -20.80 8.24
CA ALA A 148 0.54 -21.44 7.41
C ALA A 148 0.91 -20.54 6.24
N THR A 149 2.05 -19.86 6.33
CA THR A 149 2.68 -19.25 5.16
C THR A 149 4.00 -19.93 4.86
N SER A 150 4.24 -20.24 3.61
CA SER A 150 5.52 -20.78 3.15
C SER A 150 6.41 -19.71 2.49
N LYS A 151 5.84 -18.54 2.17
CA LYS A 151 6.50 -17.46 1.41
C LYS A 151 6.37 -16.14 2.15
N VAL A 152 7.49 -15.45 2.34
CA VAL A 152 7.53 -14.12 2.95
C VAL A 152 8.33 -13.15 2.09
N ALA A 153 7.89 -11.91 2.05
CA ALA A 153 8.63 -10.81 1.44
C ALA A 153 9.23 -9.93 2.54
N ILE A 154 10.52 -9.65 2.43
CA ILE A 154 11.27 -8.80 3.35
C ILE A 154 11.63 -7.52 2.62
N SER A 155 11.38 -6.37 3.23
CA SER A 155 11.60 -5.06 2.62
C SER A 155 12.21 -4.08 3.61
N ARG A 156 13.02 -3.16 3.09
CA ARG A 156 13.63 -2.09 3.89
C ARG A 156 12.93 -0.76 3.63
N ILE A 157 12.62 -0.05 4.70
CA ILE A 157 12.12 1.33 4.65
C ILE A 157 13.00 2.17 5.56
N ALA A 158 13.72 3.12 4.99
CA ALA A 158 14.81 3.83 5.65
C ALA A 158 15.89 2.85 6.15
N ASP A 159 16.03 2.72 7.45
CA ASP A 159 16.99 1.83 8.11
C ASP A 159 16.36 0.60 8.77
N ASP A 160 15.03 0.49 8.76
CA ASP A 160 14.31 -0.64 9.34
C ASP A 160 13.88 -1.66 8.30
N TRP A 161 13.88 -2.92 8.72
CA TRP A 161 13.43 -4.05 7.93
C TRP A 161 12.04 -4.49 8.38
N TYR A 162 11.22 -4.86 7.41
CA TYR A 162 9.84 -5.31 7.57
C TYR A 162 9.66 -6.64 6.88
N ILE A 163 8.86 -7.50 7.49
CA ILE A 163 8.38 -8.73 6.89
C ILE A 163 6.91 -8.57 6.52
N SER A 164 6.53 -9.11 5.37
CA SER A 164 5.14 -9.17 4.94
C SER A 164 4.83 -10.54 4.34
N PHE A 165 3.63 -11.06 4.65
CA PHE A 165 3.11 -12.30 4.11
C PHE A 165 1.59 -12.29 4.15
N THR A 166 0.98 -13.25 3.48
CA THR A 166 -0.46 -13.49 3.53
C THR A 166 -0.77 -14.72 4.38
N TYR A 167 -1.90 -14.70 5.06
CA TYR A 167 -2.40 -15.81 5.86
C TYR A 167 -3.92 -15.91 5.74
N ASN A 168 -4.46 -17.11 5.94
CA ASN A 168 -5.88 -17.35 5.99
C ASN A 168 -6.41 -17.10 7.40
N GLN A 169 -7.46 -16.30 7.50
CA GLN A 169 -8.17 -16.06 8.75
C GLN A 169 -9.61 -16.52 8.60
N LYS A 170 -10.13 -17.26 9.59
CA LYS A 170 -11.55 -17.60 9.65
C LYS A 170 -12.38 -16.31 9.71
N LYS A 171 -13.46 -16.23 8.95
CA LYS A 171 -14.39 -15.09 9.06
C LYS A 171 -14.94 -15.03 10.48
N PRO A 172 -15.15 -13.83 11.05
CA PRO A 172 -15.80 -13.72 12.34
C PRO A 172 -17.23 -14.28 12.25
N GLU A 173 -17.59 -15.15 13.16
CA GLU A 173 -18.89 -15.86 13.17
C GLU A 173 -20.05 -14.98 13.62
N ASN A 174 -19.79 -13.88 14.29
CA ASN A 174 -20.84 -13.05 14.86
C ASN A 174 -20.52 -11.56 14.65
N ILE A 175 -21.28 -10.92 13.80
CA ILE A 175 -21.22 -9.49 13.62
C ILE A 175 -22.37 -8.91 14.43
N GLN A 176 -22.04 -8.11 15.45
CA GLN A 176 -23.02 -7.27 16.18
C GLN A 176 -23.98 -6.62 15.17
N SER A 177 -25.22 -6.37 15.59
CA SER A 177 -26.20 -5.67 14.76
C SER A 177 -25.56 -4.40 14.17
N LYS A 178 -25.37 -4.41 12.87
CA LYS A 178 -24.77 -3.27 12.15
C LYS A 178 -25.86 -2.27 11.79
N ILE A 179 -25.51 -0.99 11.76
CA ILE A 179 -26.31 0.03 11.10
C ILE A 179 -26.41 -0.36 9.62
N ASP A 180 -27.61 -0.32 9.05
CA ASP A 180 -27.87 -0.90 7.73
C ASP A 180 -26.99 -0.26 6.63
N ALA A 181 -27.08 1.07 6.45
CA ALA A 181 -26.33 1.74 5.40
C ALA A 181 -25.68 3.04 5.86
N VAL A 182 -24.53 3.36 5.25
CA VAL A 182 -23.83 4.64 5.40
C VAL A 182 -23.32 5.13 4.07
N GLY A 183 -23.60 6.40 3.74
CA GLY A 183 -22.93 7.15 2.67
C GLY A 183 -21.74 7.92 3.23
N ILE A 184 -20.70 8.04 2.47
CA ILE A 184 -19.45 8.70 2.88
C ILE A 184 -19.04 9.70 1.82
N ASP A 185 -19.07 10.97 2.16
CA ASP A 185 -18.45 12.04 1.39
C ASP A 185 -16.98 12.18 1.78
N LEU A 186 -16.08 12.25 0.77
CA LEU A 186 -14.63 12.34 0.97
C LEU A 186 -14.12 13.72 0.56
N GLY A 187 -13.52 14.44 1.53
CA GLY A 187 -13.07 15.80 1.33
C GLY A 187 -11.61 16.06 1.69
N ILE A 188 -11.10 17.23 1.32
CA ILE A 188 -9.74 17.69 1.66
C ILE A 188 -9.71 18.35 3.05
N LYS A 189 -10.72 19.15 3.40
CA LYS A 189 -10.82 19.81 4.71
C LYS A 189 -11.18 18.78 5.77
N THR A 190 -12.30 18.16 5.60
CA THR A 190 -12.77 17.00 6.34
C THR A 190 -12.44 15.76 5.52
N LEU A 191 -11.80 14.76 6.12
CA LEU A 191 -11.34 13.57 5.38
C LEU A 191 -12.52 12.69 4.94
N ALA A 192 -13.49 12.51 5.84
CA ALA A 192 -14.70 11.74 5.57
C ALA A 192 -15.85 12.26 6.43
N THR A 193 -16.99 12.52 5.81
CA THR A 193 -18.26 12.87 6.45
C THR A 193 -19.25 11.73 6.20
N LEU A 194 -19.80 11.16 7.26
CA LEU A 194 -20.75 10.05 7.22
C LEU A 194 -22.19 10.57 7.23
N SER A 195 -23.09 9.88 6.56
CA SER A 195 -24.53 10.17 6.59
C SER A 195 -25.17 10.07 7.99
N SER A 196 -24.47 9.41 8.94
CA SER A 196 -24.84 9.38 10.36
C SER A 196 -24.47 10.66 11.13
N GLY A 197 -23.86 11.67 10.48
CA GLY A 197 -23.35 12.89 11.11
C GLY A 197 -21.93 12.75 11.71
N VAL A 198 -21.35 11.55 11.71
CA VAL A 198 -19.97 11.36 12.19
C VAL A 198 -18.99 11.96 11.18
N VAL A 199 -18.06 12.74 11.70
CA VAL A 199 -17.05 13.47 10.90
C VAL A 199 -15.66 13.05 11.32
N PHE A 200 -14.78 12.81 10.33
CA PHE A 200 -13.37 12.51 10.53
C PHE A 200 -12.50 13.60 9.91
N ASP A 201 -11.74 14.29 10.75
CA ASP A 201 -10.87 15.37 10.33
C ASP A 201 -9.66 14.86 9.53
N ASN A 202 -9.19 15.70 8.61
CA ASN A 202 -7.95 15.48 7.90
C ASN A 202 -6.76 16.00 8.72
N ALA A 203 -5.97 15.10 9.27
CA ALA A 203 -4.82 15.44 10.13
C ALA A 203 -3.65 16.12 9.38
N GLN A 204 -3.67 16.20 8.04
CA GLN A 204 -2.71 16.89 7.19
C GLN A 204 -1.24 16.64 7.56
N TYR A 205 -0.88 15.38 7.81
CA TYR A 205 0.45 14.99 8.31
C TYR A 205 1.61 15.41 7.40
N LEU A 206 1.43 15.40 6.08
CA LEU A 206 2.45 15.88 5.16
C LEU A 206 2.56 17.42 5.24
N ARG A 207 1.43 18.12 5.20
CA ARG A 207 1.39 19.58 5.21
C ARG A 207 2.02 20.16 6.47
N SER A 208 1.70 19.61 7.65
CA SER A 208 2.26 20.04 8.93
C SER A 208 3.79 19.85 9.04
N ASN A 209 4.35 18.93 8.26
CA ASN A 209 5.79 18.62 8.26
C ASN A 209 6.57 19.23 7.07
N LEU A 210 5.93 19.99 6.17
CA LEU A 210 6.57 20.53 4.95
C LEU A 210 7.80 21.40 5.25
N LYS A 211 7.72 22.30 6.22
CA LYS A 211 8.84 23.19 6.56
C LYS A 211 10.09 22.38 6.97
N GLN A 212 9.89 21.33 7.79
CA GLN A 212 10.99 20.48 8.24
C GLN A 212 11.53 19.61 7.09
N LEU A 213 10.66 19.07 6.23
CA LEU A 213 11.06 18.32 5.03
C LEU A 213 11.90 19.19 4.10
N ALA A 214 11.43 20.41 3.79
CA ALA A 214 12.14 21.35 2.92
C ALA A 214 13.53 21.70 3.48
N ARG A 215 13.64 21.94 4.81
CA ARG A 215 14.92 22.17 5.48
C ARG A 215 15.89 21.00 5.30
N LEU A 216 15.43 19.77 5.54
CA LEU A 216 16.24 18.55 5.37
C LEU A 216 16.65 18.31 3.92
N GLN A 217 15.75 18.57 2.97
CA GLN A 217 16.04 18.46 1.53
C GLN A 217 17.09 19.48 1.09
N LYS A 218 16.96 20.75 1.53
CA LYS A 218 17.93 21.80 1.25
C LYS A 218 19.31 21.47 1.85
N GLN A 219 19.36 20.94 3.08
CA GLN A 219 20.61 20.47 3.69
C GLN A 219 21.20 19.30 2.92
N LEU A 220 20.38 18.34 2.46
CA LEU A 220 20.82 17.19 1.66
C LEU A 220 21.40 17.58 0.30
N ALA A 221 20.79 18.56 -0.37
CA ALA A 221 21.28 19.09 -1.65
C ALA A 221 22.67 19.70 -1.56
N ARG A 222 23.00 20.33 -0.40
CA ARG A 222 24.29 20.98 -0.18
C ARG A 222 25.41 20.04 0.24
N LYS A 223 25.12 18.74 0.50
CA LYS A 223 26.13 17.77 0.94
C LYS A 223 26.75 17.06 -0.27
N GLU A 224 28.06 16.85 -0.18
CA GLU A 224 28.83 16.07 -1.14
C GLU A 224 28.25 14.68 -1.35
N GLN A 225 28.15 14.22 -2.61
CA GLN A 225 27.34 13.08 -3.02
C GLN A 225 27.69 11.76 -2.34
N VAL A 226 28.94 11.47 -2.07
CA VAL A 226 29.39 10.18 -1.50
C VAL A 226 29.66 10.26 0.00
N SER A 227 29.55 11.43 0.62
CA SER A 227 29.94 11.65 2.01
C SER A 227 29.07 10.88 3.02
N SER A 228 29.71 10.46 4.12
CA SER A 228 29.03 9.81 5.26
C SER A 228 27.93 10.72 5.84
N ASN A 229 28.19 12.03 5.92
CA ASN A 229 27.23 13.01 6.40
C ASN A 229 25.99 13.13 5.52
N ARG A 230 26.15 13.03 4.18
CA ARG A 230 25.01 12.95 3.26
C ARG A 230 24.17 11.68 3.52
N ASN A 231 24.80 10.53 3.74
CA ASN A 231 24.11 9.27 4.01
C ASN A 231 23.33 9.34 5.34
N LYS A 232 23.91 9.93 6.40
CA LYS A 232 23.21 10.17 7.67
C LYS A 232 21.97 11.06 7.48
N LEU A 233 22.11 12.16 6.73
CA LEU A 233 21.02 13.09 6.47
C LEU A 233 19.93 12.47 5.58
N LYS A 234 20.32 11.69 4.57
CA LYS A 234 19.40 10.91 3.73
C LYS A 234 18.55 9.95 4.58
N THR A 235 19.19 9.25 5.53
CA THR A 235 18.47 8.35 6.45
C THR A 235 17.48 9.13 7.33
N LYS A 236 17.90 10.31 7.85
CA LYS A 236 17.01 11.18 8.64
C LYS A 236 15.78 11.62 7.84
N LEU A 237 15.97 12.04 6.59
CA LEU A 237 14.90 12.42 5.69
C LEU A 237 13.97 11.22 5.40
N GLN A 238 14.53 10.04 5.12
CA GLN A 238 13.75 8.82 4.90
C GLN A 238 12.93 8.41 6.13
N ARG A 239 13.47 8.53 7.34
CA ARG A 239 12.75 8.27 8.60
C ARG A 239 11.55 9.21 8.75
N MET A 240 11.71 10.48 8.38
CA MET A 240 10.63 11.45 8.44
C MET A 240 9.51 11.14 7.47
N TYR A 241 9.83 10.85 6.21
CA TYR A 241 8.82 10.39 5.23
C TYR A 241 8.10 9.13 5.69
N ARG A 242 8.84 8.15 6.25
CA ARG A 242 8.26 6.93 6.82
C ARG A 242 7.27 7.24 7.94
N ARG A 243 7.64 8.13 8.88
CA ARG A 243 6.77 8.55 9.98
C ARG A 243 5.46 9.14 9.47
N ILE A 244 5.53 10.08 8.51
CA ILE A 244 4.36 10.71 7.90
C ILE A 244 3.47 9.66 7.24
N ALA A 245 4.06 8.77 6.44
CA ALA A 245 3.32 7.71 5.77
C ALA A 245 2.63 6.75 6.75
N PHE A 246 3.27 6.42 7.87
CA PHE A 246 2.70 5.54 8.89
C PHE A 246 1.58 6.20 9.68
N LEU A 247 1.73 7.47 10.07
CA LEU A 247 0.68 8.23 10.75
C LEU A 247 -0.58 8.33 9.88
N ARG A 248 -0.41 8.67 8.60
CA ARG A 248 -1.52 8.71 7.64
C ARG A 248 -2.18 7.34 7.51
N LYS A 249 -1.38 6.29 7.34
CA LYS A 249 -1.88 4.94 7.20
C LYS A 249 -2.64 4.47 8.45
N ASP A 250 -2.16 4.79 9.64
CA ASP A 250 -2.82 4.46 10.92
C ASP A 250 -4.18 5.16 11.02
N LEU A 251 -4.24 6.47 10.71
CA LEU A 251 -5.51 7.21 10.67
C LEU A 251 -6.52 6.55 9.74
N LEU A 252 -6.11 6.26 8.49
CA LEU A 252 -6.98 5.60 7.53
C LEU A 252 -7.42 4.21 8.01
N HIS A 253 -6.55 3.46 8.68
CA HIS A 253 -6.90 2.16 9.24
C HIS A 253 -7.94 2.26 10.36
N LYS A 254 -7.84 3.28 11.23
CA LYS A 254 -8.81 3.52 12.31
C LYS A 254 -10.19 3.87 11.73
N ILE A 255 -10.23 4.82 10.80
CA ILE A 255 -11.48 5.26 10.17
C ILE A 255 -12.15 4.12 9.40
N THR A 256 -11.44 3.47 8.50
CA THR A 256 -12.01 2.39 7.68
C THR A 256 -12.35 1.14 8.50
N HIS A 257 -11.68 0.93 9.65
CA HIS A 257 -12.06 -0.12 10.60
C HIS A 257 -13.40 0.21 11.28
N TYR A 258 -13.52 1.43 11.78
CA TYR A 258 -14.78 1.92 12.39
C TYR A 258 -15.94 1.76 11.42
N ILE A 259 -15.78 2.24 10.19
CA ILE A 259 -16.83 2.19 9.17
C ILE A 259 -17.26 0.74 8.86
N CYS A 260 -16.30 -0.15 8.54
CA CYS A 260 -16.63 -1.53 8.18
C CYS A 260 -17.13 -2.37 9.36
N LYS A 261 -16.73 -2.04 10.60
CA LYS A 261 -17.22 -2.73 11.80
C LYS A 261 -18.69 -2.40 12.09
N ASN A 262 -19.09 -1.15 11.88
CA ASN A 262 -20.38 -0.65 12.35
C ASN A 262 -21.49 -0.63 11.27
N HIS A 263 -21.19 -0.79 9.99
CA HIS A 263 -22.18 -0.66 8.91
C HIS A 263 -22.23 -1.90 8.02
N ALA A 264 -23.45 -2.28 7.60
CA ALA A 264 -23.69 -3.42 6.71
C ALA A 264 -23.44 -3.06 5.23
N ARG A 265 -23.84 -1.84 4.83
CA ARG A 265 -23.66 -1.31 3.46
C ARG A 265 -22.91 0.02 3.54
N ILE A 266 -21.91 0.17 2.72
CA ILE A 266 -21.05 1.36 2.68
C ILE A 266 -21.06 1.88 1.26
N VAL A 267 -21.42 3.15 1.08
CA VAL A 267 -21.44 3.81 -0.24
C VAL A 267 -20.41 4.92 -0.27
N ILE A 268 -19.53 4.92 -1.25
CA ILE A 268 -18.52 5.98 -1.50
C ILE A 268 -18.57 6.44 -2.93
N GLU A 269 -18.05 7.64 -3.21
CA GLU A 269 -17.87 8.16 -4.56
C GLU A 269 -16.72 7.48 -5.31
N ASP A 270 -16.83 7.38 -6.64
CA ASP A 270 -15.70 6.96 -7.50
C ASP A 270 -14.81 8.16 -7.84
N LEU A 271 -13.96 8.56 -6.90
CA LEU A 271 -13.03 9.67 -7.09
C LEU A 271 -11.94 9.35 -8.12
N ASN A 272 -11.82 10.20 -9.16
CA ASN A 272 -10.69 10.13 -10.09
C ASN A 272 -9.42 10.73 -9.46
N VAL A 273 -8.81 9.97 -8.52
CA VAL A 273 -7.63 10.43 -7.75
C VAL A 273 -6.47 10.79 -8.65
N SER A 274 -6.25 10.09 -9.77
CA SER A 274 -5.16 10.41 -10.72
C SER A 274 -5.39 11.74 -11.41
N GLY A 275 -6.61 12.01 -11.87
CA GLY A 275 -6.99 13.31 -12.44
C GLY A 275 -6.90 14.45 -11.42
N MET A 276 -7.34 14.21 -10.18
CA MET A 276 -7.23 15.20 -9.11
C MET A 276 -5.77 15.54 -8.78
N LEU A 277 -4.85 14.57 -8.83
CA LEU A 277 -3.41 14.79 -8.61
C LEU A 277 -2.73 15.59 -9.74
N SER A 278 -3.32 15.67 -10.92
CA SER A 278 -2.82 16.51 -12.02
C SER A 278 -3.02 18.02 -11.76
N ASN A 279 -3.91 18.38 -10.83
CA ASN A 279 -4.08 19.78 -10.41
C ASN A 279 -2.97 20.16 -9.42
N SER A 280 -1.98 20.92 -9.85
CA SER A 280 -0.81 21.32 -9.05
C SER A 280 -1.17 22.06 -7.74
N LYS A 281 -2.28 22.82 -7.71
CA LYS A 281 -2.74 23.56 -6.53
C LYS A 281 -3.29 22.62 -5.42
N LEU A 282 -3.87 21.50 -5.81
CA LEU A 282 -4.53 20.54 -4.90
C LEU A 282 -3.74 19.26 -4.69
N ALA A 283 -2.79 18.93 -5.56
CA ALA A 283 -2.05 17.67 -5.58
C ALA A 283 -1.44 17.30 -4.23
N LEU A 284 -0.85 18.27 -3.52
CA LEU A 284 -0.27 18.05 -2.20
C LEU A 284 -1.33 17.61 -1.17
N SER A 285 -2.45 18.34 -1.11
CA SER A 285 -3.55 18.06 -0.17
C SER A 285 -4.21 16.73 -0.48
N ILE A 286 -4.46 16.42 -1.76
CA ILE A 286 -5.03 15.15 -2.21
C ILE A 286 -4.09 13.99 -1.89
N SER A 287 -2.78 14.16 -2.11
CA SER A 287 -1.76 13.17 -1.72
C SER A 287 -1.74 12.94 -0.21
N ASP A 288 -2.01 13.97 0.60
CA ASP A 288 -2.04 13.86 2.06
C ASP A 288 -3.30 13.14 2.56
N CYS A 289 -4.46 13.32 1.90
CA CYS A 289 -5.69 12.59 2.22
C CYS A 289 -5.57 11.08 2.02
N GLY A 290 -4.92 10.64 0.94
CA GLY A 290 -4.71 9.22 0.64
C GLY A 290 -5.99 8.51 0.20
N PHE A 291 -6.87 9.12 -0.58
CA PHE A 291 -8.16 8.58 -1.03
C PHE A 291 -8.07 7.20 -1.69
N TYR A 292 -7.03 6.95 -2.51
CA TYR A 292 -6.80 5.63 -3.08
C TYR A 292 -6.59 4.56 -2.00
N GLU A 293 -5.79 4.85 -0.98
CA GLU A 293 -5.54 3.92 0.13
C GLU A 293 -6.79 3.74 0.99
N PHE A 294 -7.61 4.78 1.16
CA PHE A 294 -8.90 4.72 1.85
C PHE A 294 -9.84 3.72 1.16
N LYS A 295 -10.07 3.89 -0.17
CA LYS A 295 -10.88 2.97 -0.98
C LYS A 295 -10.33 1.54 -0.90
N ARG A 296 -9.02 1.36 -1.11
CA ARG A 296 -8.37 0.05 -1.04
C ARG A 296 -8.55 -0.63 0.34
N GLN A 297 -8.53 0.18 1.42
CA GLN A 297 -8.76 -0.36 2.77
C GLN A 297 -10.21 -0.77 2.99
N LEU A 298 -11.17 -0.02 2.49
CA LEU A 298 -12.58 -0.40 2.53
C LEU A 298 -12.82 -1.70 1.76
N GLU A 299 -12.27 -1.86 0.55
CA GLU A 299 -12.45 -3.05 -0.29
C GLU A 299 -12.08 -4.37 0.41
N TYR A 300 -10.89 -4.45 1.06
CA TYR A 300 -10.53 -5.68 1.75
C TYR A 300 -11.16 -5.82 3.14
N LYS A 301 -11.42 -4.70 3.82
CA LYS A 301 -12.10 -4.73 5.12
C LYS A 301 -13.58 -5.05 4.98
N ALA A 302 -14.24 -4.63 3.91
CA ALA A 302 -15.59 -5.03 3.61
C ALA A 302 -15.71 -6.56 3.54
N LYS A 303 -14.77 -7.22 2.87
CA LYS A 303 -14.69 -8.69 2.85
C LYS A 303 -14.42 -9.29 4.24
N LYS A 304 -13.58 -8.61 5.05
CA LYS A 304 -13.23 -9.07 6.40
C LYS A 304 -14.40 -8.96 7.37
N PHE A 305 -15.15 -7.88 7.30
CA PHE A 305 -16.25 -7.59 8.21
C PHE A 305 -17.63 -7.96 7.66
N ASP A 306 -17.67 -8.62 6.50
CA ASP A 306 -18.90 -9.03 5.82
C ASP A 306 -19.88 -7.87 5.65
N CYS A 307 -19.40 -6.77 5.03
CA CYS A 307 -20.23 -5.63 4.64
C CYS A 307 -20.12 -5.41 3.11
N LYS A 308 -21.17 -4.85 2.52
CA LYS A 308 -21.24 -4.55 1.08
C LYS A 308 -20.64 -3.16 0.85
N LEU A 309 -19.56 -3.08 0.04
CA LEU A 309 -19.04 -1.80 -0.45
C LEU A 309 -19.66 -1.51 -1.82
N ILE A 310 -20.29 -0.36 -1.95
CA ILE A 310 -20.92 0.16 -3.15
C ILE A 310 -20.16 1.41 -3.57
N ILE A 311 -19.80 1.49 -4.84
CA ILE A 311 -19.13 2.64 -5.41
C ILE A 311 -20.15 3.35 -6.28
N ALA A 312 -20.50 4.56 -5.93
CA ALA A 312 -21.46 5.38 -6.69
C ALA A 312 -20.87 5.74 -8.06
N ASP A 313 -21.75 5.96 -9.02
CA ASP A 313 -21.34 6.45 -10.33
C ASP A 313 -20.56 7.75 -10.19
N ARG A 314 -19.51 7.92 -11.00
CA ARG A 314 -18.63 9.09 -10.96
C ARG A 314 -19.36 10.42 -11.20
N TRP A 315 -20.42 10.38 -11.97
CA TRP A 315 -21.20 11.54 -12.36
C TRP A 315 -22.40 11.79 -11.46
N PHE A 316 -22.61 10.94 -10.44
CA PHE A 316 -23.65 11.16 -9.48
C PHE A 316 -23.41 12.45 -8.69
N ALA A 317 -24.31 13.41 -8.84
CA ALA A 317 -24.17 14.76 -8.28
C ALA A 317 -24.56 14.82 -6.79
N SER A 318 -23.93 14.00 -5.95
CA SER A 318 -24.25 13.81 -4.51
C SER A 318 -24.43 15.13 -3.76
N SER A 319 -23.55 16.10 -3.97
CA SER A 319 -23.54 17.39 -3.29
C SER A 319 -24.55 18.40 -3.84
N LYS A 320 -25.07 18.21 -5.07
CA LYS A 320 -26.02 19.14 -5.72
C LYS A 320 -27.48 18.75 -5.59
N ILE A 321 -27.76 17.54 -5.16
CA ILE A 321 -29.13 17.01 -4.99
C ILE A 321 -29.57 17.21 -3.55
N CYS A 322 -30.81 17.68 -3.34
CA CYS A 322 -31.40 17.77 -2.01
C CYS A 322 -31.63 16.39 -1.42
N SER A 323 -31.07 16.15 -0.24
CA SER A 323 -31.26 14.85 0.44
C SER A 323 -32.68 14.60 0.92
N THR A 324 -33.56 15.62 0.96
CA THR A 324 -34.97 15.48 1.35
C THR A 324 -35.88 15.30 0.14
N CYS A 325 -35.92 16.26 -0.78
CA CYS A 325 -36.92 16.30 -1.87
C CYS A 325 -36.32 15.89 -3.25
N GLY A 326 -35.02 15.68 -3.39
CA GLY A 326 -34.42 15.33 -4.66
C GLY A 326 -34.18 16.50 -5.63
N HIS A 327 -34.60 17.74 -5.29
CA HIS A 327 -34.37 18.91 -6.14
C HIS A 327 -32.89 19.14 -6.37
N LYS A 328 -32.50 19.44 -7.62
CA LYS A 328 -31.10 19.66 -8.00
C LYS A 328 -30.77 21.15 -8.02
N HIS A 329 -29.78 21.54 -7.20
CA HIS A 329 -29.27 22.90 -7.14
C HIS A 329 -28.17 23.10 -8.19
N GLU A 330 -28.52 23.70 -9.35
CA GLU A 330 -27.59 23.82 -10.49
C GLU A 330 -26.41 24.77 -10.23
N THR A 331 -26.62 25.85 -9.49
CA THR A 331 -25.63 26.93 -9.28
C THR A 331 -24.71 26.70 -8.07
N LEU A 332 -24.90 25.60 -7.32
CA LEU A 332 -24.07 25.29 -6.15
C LEU A 332 -22.59 25.15 -6.54
N THR A 333 -21.72 25.89 -5.86
CA THR A 333 -20.28 25.93 -6.11
C THR A 333 -19.49 25.17 -5.03
N LEU A 334 -18.20 24.89 -5.30
CA LEU A 334 -17.30 24.25 -4.32
C LEU A 334 -16.99 25.16 -3.10
N LYS A 335 -17.28 26.45 -3.17
CA LYS A 335 -17.09 27.38 -2.05
C LYS A 335 -18.21 27.31 -1.03
N ASP A 336 -19.40 26.93 -1.46
CA ASP A 336 -20.57 26.84 -0.61
C ASP A 336 -20.42 25.68 0.35
N ARG A 337 -20.63 25.93 1.63
CA ARG A 337 -20.52 24.91 2.70
C ARG A 337 -21.87 24.49 3.24
N VAL A 338 -22.86 25.34 3.08
CA VAL A 338 -24.24 25.08 3.43
C VAL A 338 -25.01 24.80 2.15
N TYR A 339 -25.82 23.77 2.16
CA TYR A 339 -26.78 23.45 1.13
C TYR A 339 -28.15 24.01 1.53
N GLU A 340 -28.68 24.87 0.68
CA GLU A 340 -30.02 25.47 0.87
C GLU A 340 -30.92 25.05 -0.29
N CYS A 341 -32.01 24.35 0.01
CA CYS A 341 -32.93 23.87 -1.01
C CYS A 341 -34.00 24.91 -1.32
N SER A 342 -34.01 25.42 -2.52
CA SER A 342 -35.07 26.37 -2.97
C SER A 342 -36.45 25.74 -3.11
N SER A 343 -36.56 24.40 -3.15
CA SER A 343 -37.82 23.69 -3.32
C SER A 343 -38.49 23.33 -1.99
N CYS A 344 -37.74 22.84 -0.99
CA CYS A 344 -38.30 22.38 0.27
C CYS A 344 -37.77 23.12 1.50
N GLY A 345 -36.92 24.15 1.34
CA GLY A 345 -36.40 24.95 2.45
C GLY A 345 -35.33 24.25 3.32
N LEU A 346 -34.87 23.04 2.95
CA LEU A 346 -33.83 22.33 3.70
C LEU A 346 -32.56 23.17 3.75
N THR A 347 -32.05 23.42 4.94
CA THR A 347 -30.71 24.00 5.18
C THR A 347 -29.86 23.01 5.95
N ILE A 348 -28.73 22.57 5.37
CA ILE A 348 -27.90 21.53 5.93
C ILE A 348 -26.42 21.72 5.48
N ASP A 349 -25.46 21.19 6.23
CA ASP A 349 -24.08 21.11 5.77
C ASP A 349 -24.00 20.33 4.44
N ARG A 350 -23.25 20.86 3.47
CA ARG A 350 -23.19 20.29 2.11
C ARG A 350 -22.58 18.89 2.09
N ASP A 351 -21.56 18.63 2.92
CA ASP A 351 -20.87 17.34 2.96
C ASP A 351 -21.78 16.29 3.63
N ILE A 352 -22.61 16.68 4.62
CA ILE A 352 -23.67 15.82 5.20
C ILE A 352 -24.77 15.55 4.17
N ASN A 353 -25.22 16.56 3.43
CA ASN A 353 -26.19 16.38 2.35
C ASN A 353 -25.71 15.37 1.31
N ALA A 354 -24.44 15.49 0.88
CA ALA A 354 -23.81 14.56 -0.07
C ALA A 354 -23.77 13.13 0.50
N ALA A 355 -23.35 12.98 1.75
CA ALA A 355 -23.31 11.68 2.41
C ALA A 355 -24.70 11.03 2.53
N LEU A 356 -25.75 11.79 2.83
CA LEU A 356 -27.14 11.31 2.86
C LEU A 356 -27.61 10.83 1.48
N ASN A 357 -27.28 11.56 0.41
CA ASN A 357 -27.61 11.16 -0.94
C ASN A 357 -26.88 9.87 -1.37
N LEU A 358 -25.60 9.73 -0.98
CA LEU A 358 -24.86 8.50 -1.20
C LEU A 358 -25.48 7.32 -0.44
N ALA A 359 -25.92 7.51 0.81
CA ALA A 359 -26.55 6.44 1.58
C ALA A 359 -27.81 5.87 0.92
N LYS A 360 -28.60 6.69 0.23
CA LYS A 360 -29.80 6.25 -0.50
C LYS A 360 -29.48 5.25 -1.61
N LEU A 361 -28.32 5.35 -2.25
CA LEU A 361 -27.89 4.41 -3.28
C LEU A 361 -27.66 2.99 -2.75
N ALA A 362 -27.56 2.81 -1.44
CA ALA A 362 -27.44 1.49 -0.84
C ALA A 362 -28.66 0.59 -1.09
N TYR A 363 -29.81 1.18 -1.40
CA TYR A 363 -31.09 0.49 -1.59
C TYR A 363 -31.55 0.44 -3.04
N SER A 364 -30.91 1.21 -3.93
CA SER A 364 -31.26 1.29 -5.36
C SER A 364 -30.35 0.48 -6.28
N MET A 365 -29.34 -0.18 -5.70
CA MET A 365 -28.38 -1.08 -6.38
C MET A 365 -28.46 -2.48 -5.67
#